data_80169edab183eb48b108eb49a2f42a2c
#
_entry.id   80169edab183eb48b108eb49a2f42a2c
#
_cell.length_a   1.000
_cell.length_b   1.000
_cell.length_c   1.000
_cell.angle_alpha   90.00
_cell.angle_beta   90.00
_cell.angle_gamma   90.00
#
_symmetry.space_group_name_H-M   'P 1'
#
loop_
_entity.id
_entity.type
_entity.pdbx_description
1 polymer ?
#
loop_
_entity_poly.entity_id
_entity_poly.type
_entity_poly.pdbx_seq_one_letter_code
_entity_poly.pdbx_strand_id
1 'polypeptide(L)'
;MSKAKRIGTAAETAVVKYMIDFGYKDTKRVVLHGNRDEGDIHINCNSQGIPSIIIEVKSRKDECTYKEIEGFMKELEQESINTWGHSVLNSNSDYKAYLVVKRPGKGKVEDWWLCWKESTPSDLITVRCRLGDYFNKKEV
;
A
#
# COMPACT_ATOMS: atom_id res chain seq x y z
N MET A 1 20.37 -13.58 -0.66
CA MET A 1 19.16 -12.90 -0.18
C MET A 1 18.66 -13.58 1.09
N SER A 2 18.36 -12.83 2.13
CA SER A 2 17.84 -13.38 3.37
C SER A 2 16.40 -13.91 3.20
N LYS A 3 16.00 -14.79 4.11
CA LYS A 3 14.63 -15.33 4.09
C LYS A 3 13.59 -14.23 4.23
N ALA A 4 13.80 -13.27 5.14
CA ALA A 4 12.89 -12.16 5.36
C ALA A 4 12.73 -11.30 4.10
N LYS A 5 13.83 -11.02 3.40
CA LYS A 5 13.80 -10.24 2.17
C LYS A 5 13.06 -10.97 1.05
N ARG A 6 13.23 -12.29 0.94
CA ARG A 6 12.49 -13.08 -0.06
C ARG A 6 10.98 -13.09 0.20
N ILE A 7 10.57 -13.20 1.47
CA ILE A 7 9.16 -13.17 1.85
C ILE A 7 8.55 -11.82 1.51
N GLY A 8 9.26 -10.72 1.81
CA GLY A 8 8.79 -9.37 1.46
C GLY A 8 8.64 -9.19 -0.04
N THR A 9 9.61 -9.63 -0.82
CA THR A 9 9.56 -9.56 -2.28
C THR A 9 8.42 -10.38 -2.85
N ALA A 10 8.17 -11.58 -2.30
CA ALA A 10 7.08 -12.42 -2.75
C ALA A 10 5.71 -11.77 -2.47
N ALA A 11 5.56 -11.13 -1.32
CA ALA A 11 4.33 -10.43 -0.98
C ALA A 11 4.07 -9.26 -1.93
N GLU A 12 5.10 -8.45 -2.20
CA GLU A 12 4.99 -7.33 -3.16
C GLU A 12 4.61 -7.82 -4.55
N THR A 13 5.27 -8.88 -5.03
CA THR A 13 4.99 -9.47 -6.33
C THR A 13 3.54 -9.96 -6.42
N ALA A 14 3.04 -10.58 -5.35
CA ALA A 14 1.68 -11.07 -5.30
C ALA A 14 0.66 -9.92 -5.36
N VAL A 15 0.93 -8.81 -4.69
CA VAL A 15 0.07 -7.63 -4.74
C VAL A 15 0.08 -7.02 -6.14
N VAL A 16 1.25 -6.89 -6.76
CA VAL A 16 1.35 -6.37 -8.15
C VAL A 16 0.50 -7.21 -9.08
N LYS A 17 0.64 -8.53 -9.03
CA LYS A 17 -0.15 -9.44 -9.87
C LYS A 17 -1.64 -9.28 -9.64
N TYR A 18 -2.06 -9.19 -8.38
CA TYR A 18 -3.47 -9.00 -8.05
C TYR A 18 -4.01 -7.69 -8.65
N MET A 19 -3.27 -6.61 -8.51
CA MET A 19 -3.71 -5.30 -9.02
C MET A 19 -3.78 -5.29 -10.54
N ILE A 20 -2.82 -5.90 -11.22
CA ILE A 20 -2.85 -6.01 -12.68
C ILE A 20 -4.06 -6.84 -13.12
N ASP A 21 -4.29 -7.99 -12.49
CA ASP A 21 -5.41 -8.86 -12.82
C ASP A 21 -6.76 -8.18 -12.54
N PHE A 22 -6.82 -7.31 -11.54
CA PHE A 22 -8.02 -6.53 -11.23
C PHE A 22 -8.32 -5.46 -12.29
N GLY A 23 -7.31 -4.94 -12.97
CA GLY A 23 -7.49 -3.94 -14.02
C GLY A 23 -6.51 -2.78 -13.98
N TYR A 24 -5.69 -2.67 -12.94
CA TYR A 24 -4.65 -1.64 -12.86
C TYR A 24 -3.41 -2.13 -13.59
N LYS A 25 -3.44 -2.04 -14.91
CA LYS A 25 -2.40 -2.64 -15.77
C LYS A 25 -1.04 -1.99 -15.62
N ASP A 26 -0.99 -0.70 -15.27
CA ASP A 26 0.27 -0.01 -14.98
C ASP A 26 0.55 -0.08 -13.48
N THR A 27 0.85 -1.28 -13.01
CA THR A 27 1.26 -1.54 -11.63
C THR A 27 2.65 -2.17 -11.64
N LYS A 28 3.57 -1.62 -10.85
CA LYS A 28 4.95 -2.10 -10.83
C LYS A 28 5.56 -1.97 -9.45
N ARG A 29 6.52 -2.85 -9.16
CA ARG A 29 7.36 -2.73 -7.98
C ARG A 29 8.37 -1.60 -8.20
N VAL A 30 8.63 -0.88 -7.12
CA VAL A 30 9.60 0.22 -7.13
C VAL A 30 10.94 -0.31 -6.64
N VAL A 31 12.00 0.00 -7.37
CA VAL A 31 13.38 -0.27 -6.93
C VAL A 31 13.87 0.95 -6.17
N LEU A 32 14.26 0.76 -4.91
CA LEU A 32 14.78 1.84 -4.08
C LEU A 32 16.10 2.34 -4.64
N HIS A 33 16.17 3.63 -4.94
CA HIS A 33 17.41 4.29 -5.34
C HIS A 33 17.81 5.29 -4.26
N GLY A 34 18.97 5.06 -3.63
CA GLY A 34 19.42 5.90 -2.53
C GLY A 34 18.61 5.66 -1.26
N ASN A 35 18.39 6.74 -0.49
CA ASN A 35 17.77 6.65 0.84
C ASN A 35 16.32 7.16 0.86
N ARG A 36 15.77 7.56 -0.30
CA ARG A 36 14.43 8.14 -0.37
C ARG A 36 13.40 7.06 -0.68
N ASP A 37 12.62 6.69 0.32
CA ASP A 37 11.58 5.68 0.18
C ASP A 37 10.31 6.32 -0.38
N GLU A 38 9.83 5.80 -1.51
CA GLU A 38 8.61 6.27 -2.20
C GLU A 38 7.56 5.15 -2.28
N GLY A 39 7.64 4.17 -1.39
CA GLY A 39 6.73 3.04 -1.34
C GLY A 39 7.25 1.84 -2.11
N ASP A 40 6.56 0.72 -1.97
CA ASP A 40 6.95 -0.56 -2.58
C ASP A 40 6.39 -0.74 -3.99
N ILE A 41 5.21 -0.18 -4.26
CA ILE A 41 4.48 -0.39 -5.51
C ILE A 41 3.92 0.95 -5.98
N HIS A 42 4.08 1.22 -7.27
CA HIS A 42 3.50 2.40 -7.92
C HIS A 42 2.49 1.98 -8.98
N ILE A 43 1.38 2.72 -9.06
CA ILE A 43 0.30 2.46 -10.01
C ILE A 43 -0.01 3.73 -10.78
N ASN A 44 -0.20 3.58 -12.10
CA ASN A 44 -0.61 4.65 -13.01
C ASN A 44 0.35 5.85 -12.98
N CYS A 45 1.62 5.58 -13.28
CA CYS A 45 2.62 6.63 -13.40
C CYS A 45 2.35 7.51 -14.63
N ASN A 46 2.51 8.83 -14.47
CA ASN A 46 2.39 9.77 -15.57
C ASN A 46 3.67 9.78 -16.42
N SER A 47 3.74 10.68 -17.41
CA SER A 47 4.89 10.77 -18.29
C SER A 47 6.20 11.13 -17.59
N GLN A 48 6.12 11.70 -16.39
CA GLN A 48 7.29 12.04 -15.58
C GLN A 48 7.63 10.93 -14.57
N GLY A 49 6.92 9.80 -14.62
CA GLY A 49 7.14 8.69 -13.70
C GLY A 49 6.51 8.86 -12.32
N ILE A 50 5.64 9.86 -12.14
CA ILE A 50 4.98 10.12 -10.86
C ILE A 50 3.70 9.28 -10.79
N PRO A 51 3.56 8.41 -9.77
CA PRO A 51 2.38 7.55 -9.68
C PRO A 51 1.16 8.31 -9.15
N SER A 52 -0.03 7.79 -9.45
CA SER A 52 -1.25 8.27 -8.83
C SER A 52 -1.60 7.48 -7.55
N ILE A 53 -1.07 6.27 -7.43
CA ILE A 53 -1.28 5.42 -6.25
C ILE A 53 0.06 4.83 -5.82
N ILE A 54 0.34 4.88 -4.52
CA ILE A 54 1.44 4.13 -3.93
C ILE A 54 0.89 3.11 -2.95
N ILE A 55 1.56 1.97 -2.86
CA ILE A 55 1.22 0.92 -1.90
C ILE A 55 2.48 0.52 -1.17
N GLU A 56 2.39 0.49 0.16
CA GLU A 56 3.41 -0.10 1.02
C GLU A 56 2.93 -1.48 1.43
N VAL A 57 3.78 -2.50 1.33
CA VAL A 57 3.43 -3.88 1.64
C VAL A 57 4.22 -4.34 2.85
N LYS A 58 3.54 -4.82 3.87
CA LYS A 58 4.16 -5.38 5.07
C LYS A 58 3.80 -6.84 5.22
N SER A 59 4.80 -7.65 5.58
CA SER A 59 4.64 -9.07 5.82
C SER A 59 5.27 -9.40 7.17
N ARG A 60 4.46 -9.93 8.09
CA ARG A 60 4.90 -10.27 9.44
C ARG A 60 4.61 -11.73 9.72
N LYS A 61 5.37 -12.29 10.67
CA LYS A 61 5.17 -13.66 11.12
C LYS A 61 3.84 -13.80 11.88
N ASP A 62 3.53 -12.78 12.69
CA ASP A 62 2.31 -12.76 13.52
C ASP A 62 1.36 -11.68 13.01
N GLU A 63 0.09 -11.77 13.43
CA GLU A 63 -0.93 -10.76 13.11
C GLU A 63 -0.48 -9.40 13.64
N CYS A 64 -0.60 -8.37 12.81
CA CYS A 64 -0.21 -7.00 13.20
C CYS A 64 -1.20 -6.41 14.20
N THR A 65 -0.66 -5.80 15.26
CA THR A 65 -1.46 -5.05 16.22
C THR A 65 -1.86 -3.70 15.61
N TYR A 66 -2.86 -3.07 16.20
CA TYR A 66 -3.28 -1.72 15.80
C TYR A 66 -2.11 -0.73 15.90
N LYS A 67 -1.31 -0.83 16.97
CA LYS A 67 -0.15 0.04 17.17
C LYS A 67 0.88 -0.13 16.05
N GLU A 68 1.12 -1.36 15.62
CA GLU A 68 2.04 -1.63 14.52
C GLU A 68 1.52 -1.04 13.21
N ILE A 69 0.22 -1.21 12.94
CA ILE A 69 -0.40 -0.64 11.75
C ILE A 69 -0.27 0.88 11.76
N GLU A 70 -0.50 1.54 12.91
CA GLU A 70 -0.34 2.99 13.01
C GLU A 70 1.11 3.43 12.74
N GLY A 71 2.09 2.63 13.17
CA GLY A 71 3.50 2.88 12.84
C GLY A 71 3.76 2.79 11.34
N PHE A 72 3.19 1.79 10.68
CA PHE A 72 3.31 1.64 9.22
C PHE A 72 2.61 2.78 8.47
N MET A 73 1.51 3.27 9.00
CA MET A 73 0.81 4.42 8.40
C MET A 73 1.64 5.69 8.46
N LYS A 74 2.47 5.87 9.50
CA LYS A 74 3.41 6.99 9.58
C LYS A 74 4.50 6.87 8.52
N GLU A 75 5.00 5.65 8.29
CA GLU A 75 5.96 5.40 7.21
C GLU A 75 5.33 5.74 5.85
N LEU A 76 4.09 5.32 5.65
CA LEU A 76 3.35 5.60 4.41
C LEU A 76 3.17 7.10 4.20
N GLU A 77 2.91 7.86 5.25
CA GLU A 77 2.82 9.30 5.16
C GLU A 77 4.15 9.90 4.66
N GLN A 78 5.27 9.46 5.22
CA GLN A 78 6.58 9.94 4.78
C GLN A 78 6.86 9.56 3.33
N GLU A 79 6.47 8.37 2.94
CA GLU A 79 6.62 7.92 1.55
C GLU A 79 5.78 8.77 0.58
N SER A 80 4.58 9.16 0.99
CA SER A 80 3.74 10.04 0.18
C SER A 80 4.38 11.42 0.03
N ILE A 81 4.97 11.95 1.09
CA ILE A 81 5.70 13.22 1.05
C ILE A 81 6.89 13.11 0.10
N ASN A 82 7.64 12.01 0.19
CA ASN A 82 8.79 11.77 -0.69
C ASN A 82 8.38 11.68 -2.16
N THR A 83 7.21 11.09 -2.43
CA THR A 83 6.72 10.86 -3.79
C THR A 83 6.10 12.11 -4.41
N TRP A 84 5.26 12.81 -3.66
CA TRP A 84 4.43 13.91 -4.18
C TRP A 84 4.76 15.29 -3.61
N GLY A 85 5.66 15.37 -2.64
CA GLY A 85 6.05 16.62 -2.01
C GLY A 85 5.11 17.08 -0.90
N HIS A 86 4.04 16.35 -0.62
CA HIS A 86 3.10 16.67 0.46
C HIS A 86 2.35 15.40 0.87
N SER A 87 1.84 15.38 2.10
CA SER A 87 1.03 14.25 2.57
C SER A 87 -0.33 14.26 1.89
N VAL A 88 -0.77 13.08 1.40
CA VAL A 88 -2.10 12.90 0.82
C VAL A 88 -3.04 12.11 1.72
N LEU A 89 -2.57 11.74 2.93
CA LEU A 89 -3.37 10.89 3.83
C LEU A 89 -4.61 11.60 4.35
N ASN A 90 -4.58 12.94 4.39
CA ASN A 90 -5.67 13.74 4.92
C ASN A 90 -6.27 14.67 3.86
N SER A 91 -6.11 14.35 2.58
CA SER A 91 -6.64 15.21 1.50
C SER A 91 -7.59 14.43 0.60
N ASN A 92 -8.50 15.16 -0.08
CA ASN A 92 -9.37 14.62 -1.13
C ASN A 92 -8.66 14.68 -2.48
N SER A 93 -7.41 14.26 -2.51
CA SER A 93 -6.59 14.27 -3.69
C SER A 93 -6.96 13.13 -4.63
N ASP A 94 -6.63 13.29 -5.92
CA ASP A 94 -6.64 12.18 -6.88
C ASP A 94 -5.52 11.19 -6.61
N TYR A 95 -4.57 11.55 -5.75
CA TYR A 95 -3.49 10.66 -5.31
C TYR A 95 -3.94 9.83 -4.12
N LYS A 96 -3.59 8.55 -4.11
CA LYS A 96 -3.97 7.63 -3.03
C LYS A 96 -2.75 6.87 -2.51
N ALA A 97 -2.71 6.69 -1.20
CA ALA A 97 -1.67 5.90 -0.53
C ALA A 97 -2.34 4.82 0.31
N TYR A 98 -1.91 3.58 0.11
CA TYR A 98 -2.47 2.42 0.80
C TYR A 98 -1.37 1.60 1.46
N LEU A 99 -1.72 0.99 2.58
CA LEU A 99 -0.92 -0.04 3.24
C LEU A 99 -1.60 -1.39 3.00
N VAL A 100 -0.83 -2.37 2.54
CA VAL A 100 -1.28 -3.76 2.47
C VAL A 100 -0.50 -4.56 3.49
N VAL A 101 -1.21 -5.30 4.34
CA VAL A 101 -0.61 -6.14 5.37
C VAL A 101 -0.96 -7.59 5.08
N LYS A 102 0.06 -8.39 4.76
CA LYS A 102 -0.13 -9.83 4.56
C LYS A 102 -0.52 -10.47 5.89
N ARG A 103 -1.58 -11.26 5.88
CA ARG A 103 -2.09 -11.91 7.08
C ARG A 103 -1.51 -13.32 7.23
N PRO A 104 -1.09 -13.71 8.44
CA PRO A 104 -0.61 -15.07 8.69
C PRO A 104 -1.68 -16.11 8.33
N GLY A 105 -1.26 -17.18 7.68
CA GLY A 105 -2.17 -18.25 7.28
C GLY A 105 -3.10 -17.94 6.13
N LYS A 106 -3.04 -16.72 5.57
CA LYS A 106 -3.87 -16.32 4.43
C LYS A 106 -2.97 -16.21 3.20
N GLY A 107 -3.10 -17.21 2.31
CA GLY A 107 -2.25 -17.26 1.10
C GLY A 107 -2.75 -16.39 -0.04
N LYS A 108 -4.01 -15.98 -0.03
CA LYS A 108 -4.60 -15.18 -1.10
C LYS A 108 -4.56 -13.70 -0.76
N VAL A 109 -4.09 -12.89 -1.71
CA VAL A 109 -3.97 -11.44 -1.54
C VAL A 109 -5.32 -10.79 -1.18
N GLU A 110 -6.40 -11.27 -1.75
CA GLU A 110 -7.75 -10.76 -1.48
C GLU A 110 -8.14 -10.83 0.00
N ASP A 111 -7.50 -11.72 0.77
CA ASP A 111 -7.76 -11.91 2.20
C ASP A 111 -6.86 -11.06 3.09
N TRP A 112 -5.89 -10.35 2.51
CA TRP A 112 -4.97 -9.51 3.27
C TRP A 112 -5.63 -8.20 3.63
N TRP A 113 -5.08 -7.49 4.64
CA TRP A 113 -5.63 -6.20 5.07
C TRP A 113 -5.20 -5.08 4.12
N LEU A 114 -6.16 -4.24 3.74
CA LEU A 114 -5.92 -2.96 3.09
C LEU A 114 -6.25 -1.86 4.09
N CYS A 115 -5.32 -0.94 4.32
CA CYS A 115 -5.48 0.13 5.29
C CYS A 115 -5.25 1.48 4.63
N TRP A 116 -6.01 2.49 5.06
CA TRP A 116 -5.84 3.85 4.59
C TRP A 116 -6.34 4.81 5.67
N LYS A 117 -6.12 6.12 5.47
CA LYS A 117 -6.62 7.15 6.38
C LYS A 117 -7.87 7.80 5.82
N GLU A 118 -8.85 8.01 6.68
CA GLU A 118 -10.05 8.78 6.36
C GLU A 118 -10.22 9.92 7.35
N SER A 119 -10.66 11.07 6.83
CA SER A 119 -10.98 12.23 7.66
C SER A 119 -12.39 12.09 8.23
N THR A 120 -12.52 12.31 9.53
CA THR A 120 -13.81 12.47 10.19
C THR A 120 -13.94 13.94 10.60
N PRO A 121 -15.14 14.40 11.05
CA PRO A 121 -15.26 15.79 11.49
C PRO A 121 -14.30 16.18 12.61
N SER A 122 -13.82 15.22 13.40
CA SER A 122 -12.97 15.50 14.57
C SER A 122 -11.55 14.96 14.45
N ASP A 123 -11.26 14.07 13.50
CA ASP A 123 -9.97 13.38 13.50
C ASP A 123 -9.67 12.72 12.15
N LEU A 124 -8.46 12.23 12.02
CA LEU A 124 -7.98 11.41 10.91
C LEU A 124 -7.78 9.99 11.44
N ILE A 125 -8.56 9.04 10.93
CA ILE A 125 -8.57 7.67 11.46
C ILE A 125 -8.05 6.67 10.42
N THR A 126 -7.47 5.57 10.90
CA THR A 126 -7.08 4.46 10.06
C THR A 126 -8.28 3.53 9.86
N VAL A 127 -8.59 3.25 8.59
CA VAL A 127 -9.66 2.34 8.20
C VAL A 127 -9.02 1.08 7.63
N ARG A 128 -9.61 -0.08 7.91
CA ARG A 128 -9.10 -1.36 7.47
C ARG A 128 -10.23 -2.23 6.93
N CYS A 129 -9.97 -2.91 5.80
CA CYS A 129 -10.86 -3.95 5.30
C CYS A 129 -10.03 -5.01 4.58
N ARG A 130 -10.67 -6.12 4.19
CA ARG A 130 -10.01 -7.09 3.29
C ARG A 130 -9.81 -6.43 1.93
N LEU A 131 -8.64 -6.67 1.33
CA LEU A 131 -8.28 -6.07 0.05
C LEU A 131 -9.31 -6.40 -1.03
N GLY A 132 -9.77 -7.66 -1.10
CA GLY A 132 -10.77 -8.07 -2.07
C GLY A 132 -12.12 -7.38 -1.90
N ASP A 133 -12.51 -7.07 -0.66
CA ASP A 133 -13.77 -6.36 -0.42
C ASP A 133 -13.72 -4.93 -0.93
N TYR A 134 -12.58 -4.27 -0.79
CA TYR A 134 -12.41 -2.89 -1.25
C TYR A 134 -12.47 -2.79 -2.77
N PHE A 135 -11.65 -3.56 -3.46
CA PHE A 135 -11.54 -3.45 -4.91
C PHE A 135 -12.74 -4.06 -5.63
N ASN A 136 -13.32 -5.13 -5.11
CA ASN A 136 -14.53 -5.71 -5.69
C ASN A 136 -15.68 -4.69 -5.74
N LYS A 137 -15.81 -3.84 -4.73
CA LYS A 137 -16.84 -2.80 -4.69
C LYS A 137 -16.62 -1.70 -5.72
N LYS A 138 -15.41 -1.55 -6.22
CA LYS A 138 -15.04 -0.51 -7.19
C LYS A 138 -15.05 -1.01 -8.63
N GLU A 139 -15.38 -2.27 -8.83
CA GLU A 139 -15.35 -2.92 -10.13
C GLU A 139 -16.60 -2.61 -10.98
N VAL A 140 -17.34 -1.67 -10.60
CA VAL A 140 -18.60 -1.37 -11.31
C VAL A 140 -18.34 -0.42 -12.47
#